data_8020dc6dc63d3aff55f82e8b892cd281
#
_entry.id   8020dc6dc63d3aff55f82e8b892cd281
#
_cell.length_a   1.000
_cell.length_b   1.000
_cell.length_c   1.000
_cell.angle_alpha   90.00
_cell.angle_beta   90.00
_cell.angle_gamma   90.00
#
_symmetry.space_group_name_H-M   'P 1'
#
loop_
_entity.id
_entity.type
_entity.pdbx_description
1 polymer ?
#
loop_
_entity_poly.entity_id
_entity_poly.type
_entity_poly.pdbx_seq_one_letter_code
_entity_poly.pdbx_strand_id
1 'polypeptide(L)'
;MKVEKFKVLLYLKKSGLDKSGKAPIMGRITVNRTMAQFSCKLSCTPGLWNPRESRLNGKSREAVETNAKIDKLLLDINAAFDSLLERKGDFDAASVKDAFQGSMKTQMTLMKMLDALRDEVKSRIGIDRAKGTYPAYDFTCRTMREFIETKFKTKDLAFGQLTEQFIHDYENFILDEKGYAVDTVRHYLAILKKACKRAYQEGHSERFMFQHYVLPKQTVKTPKALCRESFEKIRDVEIAPHRTTHRLARDLFLFACYTGVAYSDAVTVTRENLYTGEDGKLWLKYRRKKNELRASVKLLPEAVALIEKYHDDSRDTLFPMIHYPSMRNHMKTLAVLAGIKENLCYHVGRHSFASLVTLEAGVPIETISSMLGHSNIQTTQVYARVTPKKLFEDMDRLIKATGDLKLVL
;
A
#
# COMPACT_ATOMS: atom_id res chain seq x y z
N MET A 1 20.04 -39.01 -7.58
CA MET A 1 19.75 -40.42 -7.15
C MET A 1 18.70 -41.04 -8.04
N LYS A 2 18.89 -42.33 -8.48
CA LYS A 2 17.83 -43.05 -9.20
C LYS A 2 16.88 -43.62 -8.16
N VAL A 3 15.61 -43.22 -8.16
CA VAL A 3 14.61 -43.77 -7.24
C VAL A 3 14.11 -45.09 -7.85
N GLU A 4 14.43 -46.21 -7.20
CA GLU A 4 14.04 -47.56 -7.64
C GLU A 4 12.75 -48.04 -6.98
N LYS A 5 12.40 -47.46 -5.84
CA LYS A 5 11.22 -47.89 -5.07
C LYS A 5 10.60 -46.69 -4.33
N PHE A 6 9.34 -46.42 -4.66
CA PHE A 6 8.47 -45.55 -3.89
C PHE A 6 7.18 -46.26 -3.54
N LYS A 7 6.80 -46.29 -2.26
CA LYS A 7 5.57 -46.93 -1.80
C LYS A 7 4.97 -46.17 -0.62
N VAL A 8 3.68 -46.02 -0.65
CA VAL A 8 2.88 -45.51 0.48
C VAL A 8 2.00 -46.65 0.98
N LEU A 9 2.02 -46.91 2.29
CA LEU A 9 1.19 -47.91 2.95
C LEU A 9 0.37 -47.23 4.05
N LEU A 10 -0.94 -47.40 4.03
CA LEU A 10 -1.81 -46.98 5.12
C LEU A 10 -2.19 -48.21 5.98
N TYR A 11 -2.25 -48.03 7.30
CA TYR A 11 -2.58 -49.09 8.24
C TYR A 11 -3.29 -48.55 9.48
N LEU A 12 -4.04 -49.42 10.15
CA LEU A 12 -4.76 -49.07 11.36
C LEU A 12 -3.89 -49.26 12.61
N LYS A 13 -3.83 -48.25 13.48
CA LYS A 13 -3.18 -48.38 14.78
C LYS A 13 -4.21 -48.87 15.81
N LYS A 14 -4.22 -50.20 16.01
CA LYS A 14 -5.21 -50.89 16.88
C LYS A 14 -5.09 -50.49 18.37
N SER A 15 -3.92 -50.02 18.83
CA SER A 15 -3.65 -49.65 20.23
C SER A 15 -4.03 -48.23 20.61
N GLY A 16 -5.00 -47.59 19.96
CA GLY A 16 -5.35 -46.17 20.22
C GLY A 16 -6.78 -45.86 19.80
N LEU A 17 -7.74 -46.65 20.30
CA LEU A 17 -9.15 -46.37 20.07
C LEU A 17 -9.54 -45.04 20.75
N ASP A 18 -10.27 -44.19 20.04
CA ASP A 18 -10.88 -42.99 20.60
C ASP A 18 -12.11 -43.34 21.47
N LYS A 19 -12.70 -42.30 22.11
CA LYS A 19 -13.91 -42.45 22.94
C LYS A 19 -15.13 -43.00 22.18
N SER A 20 -15.10 -42.96 20.85
CA SER A 20 -16.14 -43.48 19.96
C SER A 20 -15.82 -44.87 19.39
N GLY A 21 -14.75 -45.50 19.85
CA GLY A 21 -14.33 -46.84 19.41
C GLY A 21 -13.65 -46.87 18.03
N LYS A 22 -13.24 -45.68 17.49
CA LYS A 22 -12.56 -45.60 16.22
C LYS A 22 -11.04 -45.68 16.41
N ALA A 23 -10.36 -46.34 15.47
CA ALA A 23 -8.91 -46.43 15.44
C ALA A 23 -8.30 -45.43 14.47
N PRO A 24 -7.18 -44.77 14.83
CA PRO A 24 -6.48 -43.84 13.94
C PRO A 24 -5.80 -44.57 12.78
N ILE A 25 -5.88 -43.98 11.59
CA ILE A 25 -5.20 -44.42 10.37
C ILE A 25 -3.81 -43.79 10.34
N MET A 26 -2.78 -44.60 10.21
CA MET A 26 -1.39 -44.20 10.09
C MET A 26 -0.88 -44.48 8.68
N GLY A 27 0.08 -43.67 8.22
CA GLY A 27 0.75 -43.84 6.96
C GLY A 27 2.25 -44.12 7.12
N ARG A 28 2.82 -44.85 6.16
CA ARG A 28 4.25 -45.10 6.03
C ARG A 28 4.67 -44.87 4.60
N ILE A 29 5.59 -43.93 4.40
CA ILE A 29 6.26 -43.66 3.14
C ILE A 29 7.56 -44.44 3.11
N THR A 30 7.86 -45.12 2.01
CA THR A 30 9.12 -45.81 1.76
C THR A 30 9.73 -45.25 0.47
N VAL A 31 10.96 -44.77 0.54
CA VAL A 31 11.77 -44.34 -0.61
C VAL A 31 13.06 -45.16 -0.57
N ASN A 32 13.25 -46.04 -1.55
CA ASN A 32 14.37 -46.96 -1.59
C ASN A 32 14.50 -47.79 -0.28
N ARG A 33 15.55 -47.52 0.51
CA ARG A 33 15.81 -48.22 1.81
C ARG A 33 15.39 -47.38 3.02
N THR A 34 14.85 -46.17 2.83
CA THR A 34 14.44 -45.31 3.93
C THR A 34 12.93 -45.39 4.17
N MET A 35 12.50 -45.15 5.41
CA MET A 35 11.09 -45.18 5.80
C MET A 35 10.76 -44.02 6.74
N ALA A 36 9.60 -43.42 6.55
CA ALA A 36 9.04 -42.38 7.42
C ALA A 36 7.58 -42.70 7.74
N GLN A 37 7.20 -42.58 9.01
CA GLN A 37 5.81 -42.75 9.47
C GLN A 37 5.15 -41.39 9.73
N PHE A 38 3.84 -41.33 9.52
CA PHE A 38 3.03 -40.14 9.78
C PHE A 38 1.59 -40.51 10.18
N SER A 39 0.90 -39.57 10.83
CA SER A 39 -0.53 -39.71 11.12
C SER A 39 -1.34 -39.16 9.96
N CYS A 40 -2.32 -39.90 9.46
CA CYS A 40 -3.24 -39.44 8.43
C CYS A 40 -4.28 -38.44 8.98
N LYS A 41 -4.34 -38.26 10.32
CA LYS A 41 -5.39 -37.49 11.01
C LYS A 41 -6.82 -37.93 10.65
N LEU A 42 -6.95 -39.20 10.28
CA LEU A 42 -8.20 -39.87 10.01
C LEU A 42 -8.35 -41.00 11.01
N SER A 43 -9.58 -41.33 11.36
CA SER A 43 -9.93 -42.50 12.17
C SER A 43 -11.13 -43.23 11.56
N CYS A 44 -11.23 -44.53 11.79
CA CYS A 44 -12.36 -45.28 11.30
C CYS A 44 -12.72 -46.44 12.25
N THR A 45 -13.92 -46.97 12.07
CA THR A 45 -14.39 -48.16 12.76
C THR A 45 -13.53 -49.38 12.33
N PRO A 46 -12.82 -50.09 13.26
CA PRO A 46 -11.85 -51.13 12.91
C PRO A 46 -12.42 -52.26 12.05
N GLY A 47 -13.70 -52.63 12.24
CA GLY A 47 -14.37 -53.68 11.47
C GLY A 47 -14.59 -53.36 9.99
N LEU A 48 -14.50 -52.08 9.60
CA LEU A 48 -14.63 -51.65 8.20
C LEU A 48 -13.29 -51.64 7.47
N TRP A 49 -12.16 -51.74 8.15
CA TRP A 49 -10.85 -51.57 7.55
C TRP A 49 -10.39 -52.81 6.79
N ASN A 50 -10.03 -52.65 5.52
CA ASN A 50 -9.40 -53.64 4.68
C ASN A 50 -7.87 -53.45 4.63
N PRO A 51 -7.06 -54.26 5.30
CA PRO A 51 -5.60 -54.11 5.33
C PRO A 51 -4.92 -54.32 3.97
N ARG A 52 -5.53 -55.14 3.08
CA ARG A 52 -4.96 -55.42 1.75
C ARG A 52 -5.09 -54.26 0.81
N GLU A 53 -6.22 -53.59 0.86
CA GLU A 53 -6.52 -52.43 0.00
C GLU A 53 -6.16 -51.09 0.65
N SER A 54 -5.82 -51.08 1.94
CA SER A 54 -5.58 -49.85 2.74
C SER A 54 -6.76 -48.88 2.70
N ARG A 55 -8.01 -49.42 2.73
CA ARG A 55 -9.28 -48.68 2.60
C ARG A 55 -10.36 -49.28 3.49
N LEU A 56 -11.46 -48.56 3.61
CA LEU A 56 -12.67 -49.05 4.27
C LEU A 56 -13.54 -49.83 3.29
N ASN A 57 -14.07 -50.96 3.73
CA ASN A 57 -15.04 -51.78 3.00
C ASN A 57 -16.45 -51.21 3.10
N GLY A 58 -17.28 -51.47 2.07
CA GLY A 58 -18.69 -51.13 2.05
C GLY A 58 -19.01 -49.77 1.51
N LYS A 59 -20.30 -49.44 1.47
CA LYS A 59 -20.87 -48.18 0.94
C LYS A 59 -21.46 -47.27 2.03
N SER A 60 -21.10 -47.52 3.29
CA SER A 60 -21.56 -46.67 4.39
C SER A 60 -21.03 -45.24 4.20
N ARG A 61 -21.73 -44.27 4.75
CA ARG A 61 -21.31 -42.85 4.70
C ARG A 61 -19.89 -42.67 5.24
N GLU A 62 -19.54 -43.35 6.33
CA GLU A 62 -18.18 -43.34 6.89
C GLU A 62 -17.15 -43.89 5.89
N ALA A 63 -17.44 -45.01 5.21
CA ALA A 63 -16.54 -45.60 4.23
C ALA A 63 -16.32 -44.64 3.04
N VAL A 64 -17.39 -44.06 2.47
CA VAL A 64 -17.30 -43.17 1.33
C VAL A 64 -16.50 -41.91 1.67
N GLU A 65 -16.85 -41.21 2.77
CA GLU A 65 -16.17 -39.97 3.18
C GLU A 65 -14.70 -40.20 3.56
N THR A 66 -14.40 -41.31 4.26
CA THR A 66 -13.02 -41.62 4.67
C THR A 66 -12.18 -42.05 3.48
N ASN A 67 -12.70 -42.87 2.57
CA ASN A 67 -11.99 -43.28 1.37
C ASN A 67 -11.69 -42.10 0.44
N ALA A 68 -12.62 -41.13 0.26
CA ALA A 68 -12.37 -39.93 -0.48
C ALA A 68 -11.21 -39.05 0.12
N LYS A 69 -11.15 -39.02 1.46
CA LYS A 69 -10.03 -38.33 2.15
C LYS A 69 -8.71 -39.10 2.00
N ILE A 70 -8.74 -40.43 1.99
CA ILE A 70 -7.57 -41.28 1.72
C ILE A 70 -7.07 -41.02 0.29
N ASP A 71 -7.95 -40.98 -0.70
CA ASP A 71 -7.57 -40.71 -2.10
C ASP A 71 -6.88 -39.36 -2.24
N LYS A 72 -7.44 -38.30 -1.65
CA LYS A 72 -6.82 -37.00 -1.63
C LYS A 72 -5.45 -36.99 -0.96
N LEU A 73 -5.33 -37.68 0.19
CA LEU A 73 -4.07 -37.80 0.91
C LEU A 73 -2.97 -38.48 0.07
N LEU A 74 -3.33 -39.55 -0.66
CA LEU A 74 -2.40 -40.26 -1.55
C LEU A 74 -1.98 -39.39 -2.74
N LEU A 75 -2.89 -38.60 -3.31
CA LEU A 75 -2.58 -37.62 -4.36
C LEU A 75 -1.59 -36.55 -3.86
N ASP A 76 -1.81 -36.01 -2.66
CA ASP A 76 -0.93 -35.00 -2.07
C ASP A 76 0.48 -35.56 -1.79
N ILE A 77 0.59 -36.81 -1.34
CA ILE A 77 1.89 -37.47 -1.11
C ILE A 77 2.62 -37.73 -2.43
N ASN A 78 1.92 -38.19 -3.47
CA ASN A 78 2.49 -38.42 -4.79
C ASN A 78 2.99 -37.08 -5.40
N ALA A 79 2.21 -36.01 -5.31
CA ALA A 79 2.61 -34.67 -5.77
C ALA A 79 3.87 -34.15 -5.04
N ALA A 80 3.97 -34.38 -3.73
CA ALA A 80 5.17 -34.04 -2.96
C ALA A 80 6.40 -34.82 -3.43
N PHE A 81 6.24 -36.13 -3.71
CA PHE A 81 7.29 -36.97 -4.24
C PHE A 81 7.73 -36.54 -5.63
N ASP A 82 6.80 -36.27 -6.56
CA ASP A 82 7.09 -35.81 -7.92
C ASP A 82 7.82 -34.46 -7.92
N SER A 83 7.41 -33.53 -7.06
CA SER A 83 8.10 -32.25 -6.87
C SER A 83 9.56 -32.39 -6.41
N LEU A 84 9.85 -33.38 -5.56
CA LEU A 84 11.23 -33.67 -5.12
C LEU A 84 12.05 -34.33 -6.21
N LEU A 85 11.44 -35.18 -7.05
CA LEU A 85 12.09 -35.77 -8.23
C LEU A 85 12.53 -34.70 -9.24
N GLU A 86 11.69 -33.69 -9.51
CA GLU A 86 11.98 -32.61 -10.44
C GLU A 86 13.15 -31.72 -9.97
N ARG A 87 13.37 -31.57 -8.66
CA ARG A 87 14.46 -30.77 -8.07
C ARG A 87 15.86 -31.38 -8.23
N LYS A 88 16.00 -32.55 -8.86
CA LYS A 88 17.27 -33.23 -9.16
C LYS A 88 18.22 -33.40 -7.97
N GLY A 89 17.74 -33.38 -6.75
CA GLY A 89 18.51 -33.61 -5.52
C GLY A 89 18.34 -35.05 -4.98
N ASP A 90 19.23 -35.48 -4.08
CA ASP A 90 19.04 -36.67 -3.30
C ASP A 90 18.05 -36.41 -2.19
N PHE A 91 17.06 -37.28 -2.05
CA PHE A 91 16.02 -37.19 -1.01
C PHE A 91 15.64 -38.60 -0.49
N ASP A 92 15.09 -38.64 0.71
CA ASP A 92 14.68 -39.83 1.40
C ASP A 92 13.18 -39.80 1.78
N ALA A 93 12.70 -40.84 2.46
CA ALA A 93 11.31 -40.92 2.91
C ALA A 93 10.94 -39.82 3.91
N ALA A 94 11.91 -39.31 4.70
CA ALA A 94 11.68 -38.19 5.61
C ALA A 94 11.47 -36.89 4.84
N SER A 95 12.25 -36.67 3.80
CA SER A 95 12.12 -35.50 2.90
C SER A 95 10.73 -35.46 2.24
N VAL A 96 10.21 -36.62 1.76
CA VAL A 96 8.86 -36.71 1.19
C VAL A 96 7.79 -36.43 2.26
N LYS A 97 7.97 -36.99 3.46
CA LYS A 97 7.06 -36.72 4.58
C LYS A 97 7.05 -35.21 4.94
N ASP A 98 8.21 -34.60 5.04
CA ASP A 98 8.32 -33.19 5.43
C ASP A 98 7.75 -32.26 4.33
N ALA A 99 7.99 -32.55 3.06
CA ALA A 99 7.37 -31.85 1.93
C ALA A 99 5.85 -32.00 1.94
N PHE A 100 5.33 -33.20 2.12
CA PHE A 100 3.90 -33.48 2.24
C PHE A 100 3.30 -32.85 3.51
N GLN A 101 3.92 -32.99 4.68
CA GLN A 101 3.44 -32.41 5.92
C GLN A 101 3.64 -30.88 5.93
N GLY A 102 4.66 -30.37 5.29
CA GLY A 102 4.87 -28.94 5.04
C GLY A 102 3.77 -28.36 4.16
N SER A 103 3.39 -29.06 3.08
CA SER A 103 2.26 -28.66 2.24
C SER A 103 0.91 -28.74 2.97
N MET A 104 0.75 -29.69 3.89
CA MET A 104 -0.45 -29.75 4.75
C MET A 104 -0.43 -28.75 5.91
N LYS A 105 0.76 -28.38 6.44
CA LYS A 105 0.82 -27.49 7.63
C LYS A 105 0.49 -26.06 7.32
N THR A 106 0.70 -25.57 6.10
CA THR A 106 0.36 -24.19 5.76
C THR A 106 0.33 -24.01 4.25
N GLN A 107 -0.68 -24.50 3.57
CA GLN A 107 -0.92 -23.97 2.25
C GLN A 107 -1.23 -22.48 2.42
N MET A 108 -0.26 -21.63 2.10
CA MET A 108 -0.45 -20.19 2.10
C MET A 108 -1.49 -19.87 1.04
N THR A 109 -2.56 -19.24 1.45
CA THR A 109 -3.67 -18.85 0.59
C THR A 109 -3.66 -17.35 0.37
N LEU A 110 -4.42 -16.87 -0.61
CA LEU A 110 -4.46 -15.45 -0.96
C LEU A 110 -4.85 -14.58 0.24
N MET A 111 -5.92 -14.96 0.96
CA MET A 111 -6.38 -14.17 2.09
C MET A 111 -5.40 -14.20 3.27
N LYS A 112 -4.78 -15.36 3.56
CA LYS A 112 -3.73 -15.43 4.59
C LYS A 112 -2.54 -14.53 4.26
N MET A 113 -2.11 -14.46 3.00
CA MET A 113 -1.01 -13.59 2.58
C MET A 113 -1.39 -12.12 2.68
N LEU A 114 -2.60 -11.74 2.26
CA LEU A 114 -3.10 -10.36 2.38
C LEU A 114 -3.25 -9.95 3.85
N ASP A 115 -3.82 -10.81 4.69
CA ASP A 115 -3.95 -10.55 6.13
C ASP A 115 -2.57 -10.42 6.80
N ALA A 116 -1.61 -11.29 6.45
CA ALA A 116 -0.23 -11.19 6.95
C ALA A 116 0.44 -9.85 6.56
N LEU A 117 0.28 -9.39 5.32
CA LEU A 117 0.78 -8.09 4.87
C LEU A 117 0.10 -6.92 5.58
N ARG A 118 -1.22 -7.00 5.80
CA ARG A 118 -1.97 -5.99 6.55
C ARG A 118 -1.47 -5.89 8.00
N ASP A 119 -1.30 -7.03 8.65
CA ASP A 119 -0.89 -7.11 10.05
C ASP A 119 0.58 -6.69 10.22
N GLU A 120 1.45 -7.01 9.25
CA GLU A 120 2.82 -6.48 9.18
C GLU A 120 2.82 -4.94 9.09
N VAL A 121 2.00 -4.35 8.20
CA VAL A 121 1.89 -2.89 8.11
C VAL A 121 1.37 -2.30 9.41
N LYS A 122 0.40 -2.94 10.05
CA LYS A 122 -0.17 -2.50 11.33
C LYS A 122 0.87 -2.49 12.46
N SER A 123 1.69 -3.54 12.57
CA SER A 123 2.73 -3.65 13.61
C SER A 123 3.87 -2.65 13.42
N ARG A 124 4.08 -2.16 12.19
CA ARG A 124 5.14 -1.21 11.84
C ARG A 124 4.70 0.26 11.86
N ILE A 125 3.44 0.55 12.24
CA ILE A 125 2.95 1.93 12.41
C ILE A 125 3.73 2.61 13.54
N GLY A 126 4.32 3.77 13.24
CA GLY A 126 5.14 4.53 14.19
C GLY A 126 6.60 4.10 14.23
N ILE A 127 7.00 3.01 13.57
CA ILE A 127 8.39 2.60 13.38
C ILE A 127 8.90 3.13 12.04
N ASP A 128 8.38 2.60 10.93
CA ASP A 128 8.75 2.97 9.57
C ASP A 128 7.54 3.09 8.63
N ARG A 129 6.32 2.94 9.16
CA ARG A 129 5.06 3.07 8.42
C ARG A 129 4.19 4.18 8.98
N ALA A 130 3.69 5.03 8.09
CA ALA A 130 2.72 6.05 8.48
C ALA A 130 1.35 5.40 8.77
N LYS A 131 0.64 5.93 9.78
CA LYS A 131 -0.71 5.47 10.16
C LYS A 131 -1.69 5.45 8.98
N GLY A 132 -1.54 6.39 8.02
CA GLY A 132 -2.36 6.48 6.82
C GLY A 132 -2.16 5.35 5.79
N THR A 133 -1.14 4.50 5.94
CA THR A 133 -0.89 3.36 5.02
C THR A 133 -1.82 2.18 5.31
N TYR A 134 -2.13 1.93 6.57
CA TYR A 134 -2.94 0.78 7.00
C TYR A 134 -4.33 0.69 6.36
N PRO A 135 -5.12 1.80 6.25
CA PRO A 135 -6.47 1.73 5.69
C PRO A 135 -6.56 1.13 4.29
N ALA A 136 -5.54 1.34 3.45
CA ALA A 136 -5.53 0.78 2.10
C ALA A 136 -5.35 -0.76 2.11
N TYR A 137 -4.50 -1.28 2.97
CA TYR A 137 -4.33 -2.72 3.15
C TYR A 137 -5.58 -3.37 3.73
N ASP A 138 -6.17 -2.75 4.76
CA ASP A 138 -7.41 -3.24 5.38
C ASP A 138 -8.57 -3.25 4.38
N PHE A 139 -8.71 -2.19 3.59
CA PHE A 139 -9.71 -2.12 2.53
C PHE A 139 -9.49 -3.21 1.48
N THR A 140 -8.24 -3.42 1.01
CA THR A 140 -7.93 -4.50 0.05
C THR A 140 -8.31 -5.87 0.60
N CYS A 141 -8.03 -6.15 1.87
CA CYS A 141 -8.42 -7.42 2.51
C CYS A 141 -9.93 -7.60 2.55
N ARG A 142 -10.69 -6.54 2.90
CA ARG A 142 -12.15 -6.60 2.99
C ARG A 142 -12.80 -6.80 1.63
N THR A 143 -12.41 -6.01 0.64
CA THR A 143 -12.98 -6.11 -0.72
C THR A 143 -12.58 -7.41 -1.43
N MET A 144 -11.37 -7.92 -1.21
CA MET A 144 -10.95 -9.20 -1.74
C MET A 144 -11.77 -10.35 -1.14
N ARG A 145 -12.01 -10.31 0.17
CA ARG A 145 -12.84 -11.31 0.85
C ARG A 145 -14.26 -11.31 0.30
N GLU A 146 -14.87 -10.14 0.17
CA GLU A 146 -16.20 -9.97 -0.41
C GLU A 146 -16.25 -10.48 -1.87
N PHE A 147 -15.25 -10.16 -2.68
CA PHE A 147 -15.14 -10.62 -4.06
C PHE A 147 -15.07 -12.15 -4.15
N ILE A 148 -14.21 -12.79 -3.34
CA ILE A 148 -14.06 -14.25 -3.32
C ILE A 148 -15.37 -14.92 -2.87
N GLU A 149 -16.02 -14.42 -1.82
CA GLU A 149 -17.30 -14.95 -1.34
C GLU A 149 -18.41 -14.80 -2.38
N THR A 150 -18.47 -13.65 -3.04
CA THR A 150 -19.52 -13.37 -4.04
C THR A 150 -19.34 -14.19 -5.30
N LYS A 151 -18.12 -14.22 -5.88
CA LYS A 151 -17.86 -14.83 -7.17
C LYS A 151 -17.56 -16.32 -7.11
N PHE A 152 -16.80 -16.75 -6.09
CA PHE A 152 -16.31 -18.12 -6.00
C PHE A 152 -17.02 -18.95 -4.92
N LYS A 153 -17.93 -18.36 -4.13
CA LYS A 153 -18.70 -19.03 -3.06
C LYS A 153 -17.81 -19.78 -2.05
N THR A 154 -16.61 -19.25 -1.82
CA THR A 154 -15.63 -19.78 -0.86
C THR A 154 -15.07 -18.65 0.01
N LYS A 155 -14.43 -18.99 1.13
CA LYS A 155 -13.81 -18.00 2.04
C LYS A 155 -12.39 -17.59 1.65
N ASP A 156 -11.71 -18.41 0.85
CA ASP A 156 -10.31 -18.20 0.46
C ASP A 156 -9.96 -19.03 -0.77
N LEU A 157 -8.87 -18.68 -1.46
CA LEU A 157 -8.35 -19.36 -2.64
C LEU A 157 -6.86 -19.70 -2.49
N ALA A 158 -6.47 -20.90 -2.90
CA ALA A 158 -5.06 -21.26 -3.03
C ALA A 158 -4.43 -20.55 -4.22
N PHE A 159 -3.14 -20.18 -4.14
CA PHE A 159 -2.44 -19.49 -5.23
C PHE A 159 -2.44 -20.27 -6.55
N GLY A 160 -2.43 -21.60 -6.51
CA GLY A 160 -2.54 -22.44 -7.72
C GLY A 160 -3.86 -22.34 -8.47
N GLN A 161 -4.92 -21.84 -7.83
CA GLN A 161 -6.25 -21.65 -8.43
C GLN A 161 -6.40 -20.28 -9.08
N LEU A 162 -5.46 -19.36 -8.83
CA LEU A 162 -5.54 -17.99 -9.32
C LEU A 162 -5.03 -17.91 -10.78
N THR A 163 -5.72 -17.14 -11.59
CA THR A 163 -5.39 -16.88 -13.00
C THR A 163 -5.23 -15.38 -13.25
N GLU A 164 -4.71 -14.99 -14.40
CA GLU A 164 -4.68 -13.57 -14.80
C GLU A 164 -6.11 -13.00 -14.91
N GLN A 165 -7.06 -13.83 -15.36
CA GLN A 165 -8.48 -13.46 -15.41
C GLN A 165 -9.04 -13.09 -14.04
N PHE A 166 -8.59 -13.75 -12.96
CA PHE A 166 -8.96 -13.40 -11.59
C PHE A 166 -8.61 -11.93 -11.25
N ILE A 167 -7.45 -11.43 -11.75
CA ILE A 167 -7.04 -10.04 -11.53
C ILE A 167 -7.98 -9.09 -12.25
N HIS A 168 -8.32 -9.36 -13.51
CA HIS A 168 -9.29 -8.57 -14.29
C HIS A 168 -10.68 -8.59 -13.67
N ASP A 169 -11.12 -9.74 -13.18
CA ASP A 169 -12.40 -9.88 -12.52
C ASP A 169 -12.48 -9.07 -11.23
N TYR A 170 -11.39 -9.06 -10.43
CA TYR A 170 -11.31 -8.23 -9.22
C TYR A 170 -11.22 -6.73 -9.56
N GLU A 171 -10.49 -6.36 -10.61
CA GLU A 171 -10.45 -4.99 -11.12
C GLU A 171 -11.85 -4.49 -11.47
N ASN A 172 -12.60 -5.26 -12.28
CA ASN A 172 -13.97 -4.93 -12.68
C ASN A 172 -14.92 -4.88 -11.47
N PHE A 173 -14.78 -5.79 -10.51
CA PHE A 173 -15.56 -5.77 -9.28
C PHE A 173 -15.40 -4.44 -8.52
N ILE A 174 -14.16 -3.93 -8.41
CA ILE A 174 -13.93 -2.66 -7.71
C ILE A 174 -14.37 -1.47 -8.55
N LEU A 175 -14.18 -1.49 -9.87
CA LEU A 175 -14.57 -0.41 -10.78
C LEU A 175 -16.09 -0.31 -10.92
N ASP A 176 -16.71 -1.40 -11.32
CA ASP A 176 -18.10 -1.40 -11.79
C ASP A 176 -19.09 -1.62 -10.64
N GLU A 177 -18.84 -2.63 -9.80
CA GLU A 177 -19.78 -2.95 -8.72
C GLU A 177 -19.59 -2.03 -7.50
N LYS A 178 -18.36 -1.59 -7.20
CA LYS A 178 -18.07 -0.68 -6.08
C LYS A 178 -17.96 0.79 -6.49
N GLY A 179 -17.87 1.11 -7.78
CA GLY A 179 -17.84 2.47 -8.29
C GLY A 179 -16.59 3.27 -7.91
N TYR A 180 -15.45 2.62 -7.67
CA TYR A 180 -14.23 3.33 -7.32
C TYR A 180 -13.50 3.88 -8.53
N ALA A 181 -12.86 5.05 -8.37
CA ALA A 181 -12.05 5.66 -9.41
C ALA A 181 -10.82 4.80 -9.77
N VAL A 182 -10.39 4.83 -11.05
CA VAL A 182 -9.27 4.05 -11.59
C VAL A 182 -7.99 4.19 -10.76
N ASP A 183 -7.63 5.40 -10.31
CA ASP A 183 -6.43 5.62 -9.46
C ASP A 183 -6.52 4.87 -8.12
N THR A 184 -7.72 4.75 -7.56
CA THR A 184 -7.99 4.02 -6.32
C THR A 184 -7.86 2.52 -6.55
N VAL A 185 -8.45 2.01 -7.63
CA VAL A 185 -8.36 0.60 -8.05
C VAL A 185 -6.90 0.22 -8.30
N ARG A 186 -6.15 1.06 -9.04
CA ARG A 186 -4.71 0.86 -9.24
C ARG A 186 -3.95 0.68 -7.92
N HIS A 187 -4.29 1.47 -6.91
CA HIS A 187 -3.65 1.37 -5.60
C HIS A 187 -3.90 0.03 -4.91
N TYR A 188 -5.14 -0.46 -4.96
CA TYR A 188 -5.50 -1.77 -4.38
C TYR A 188 -4.92 -2.93 -5.17
N LEU A 189 -4.89 -2.85 -6.49
CA LEU A 189 -4.21 -3.83 -7.34
C LEU A 189 -2.70 -3.88 -7.09
N ALA A 190 -2.06 -2.75 -6.75
CA ALA A 190 -0.66 -2.73 -6.37
C ALA A 190 -0.39 -3.48 -5.06
N ILE A 191 -1.32 -3.44 -4.10
CA ILE A 191 -1.25 -4.23 -2.86
C ILE A 191 -1.42 -5.73 -3.17
N LEU A 192 -2.40 -6.09 -4.01
CA LEU A 192 -2.58 -7.46 -4.48
C LEU A 192 -1.33 -7.97 -5.21
N LYS A 193 -0.75 -7.16 -6.10
CA LYS A 193 0.52 -7.47 -6.79
C LYS A 193 1.65 -7.75 -5.82
N LYS A 194 1.75 -6.97 -4.74
CA LYS A 194 2.74 -7.20 -3.67
C LYS A 194 2.53 -8.54 -2.98
N ALA A 195 1.27 -8.91 -2.67
CA ALA A 195 0.93 -10.20 -2.07
C ALA A 195 1.30 -11.36 -2.99
N CYS A 196 0.94 -11.30 -4.27
CA CYS A 196 1.29 -12.31 -5.26
C CYS A 196 2.80 -12.43 -5.50
N LYS A 197 3.52 -11.28 -5.51
CA LYS A 197 4.99 -11.28 -5.63
C LYS A 197 5.65 -11.96 -4.44
N ARG A 198 5.19 -11.68 -3.23
CA ARG A 198 5.71 -12.32 -2.02
C ARG A 198 5.43 -13.83 -2.02
N ALA A 199 4.21 -14.23 -2.36
CA ALA A 199 3.84 -15.64 -2.47
C ALA A 199 4.71 -16.40 -3.48
N TYR A 200 5.02 -15.79 -4.63
CA TYR A 200 5.93 -16.35 -5.62
C TYR A 200 7.36 -16.46 -5.10
N GLN A 201 7.89 -15.42 -4.44
CA GLN A 201 9.23 -15.40 -3.87
C GLN A 201 9.43 -16.42 -2.73
N GLU A 202 8.39 -16.66 -1.94
CA GLU A 202 8.37 -17.62 -0.83
C GLU A 202 8.03 -19.05 -1.28
N GLY A 203 7.82 -19.29 -2.58
CA GLY A 203 7.54 -20.62 -3.14
C GLY A 203 6.11 -21.12 -2.91
N HIS A 204 5.18 -20.24 -2.54
CA HIS A 204 3.75 -20.56 -2.37
C HIS A 204 2.96 -20.53 -3.68
N SER A 205 3.55 -20.01 -4.74
CA SER A 205 3.00 -19.96 -6.09
C SER A 205 4.09 -20.31 -7.09
N GLU A 206 3.78 -21.19 -8.05
CA GLU A 206 4.70 -21.57 -9.14
C GLU A 206 4.83 -20.45 -10.19
N ARG A 207 3.84 -19.57 -10.28
CA ARG A 207 3.77 -18.49 -11.28
C ARG A 207 3.55 -17.15 -10.60
N PHE A 208 4.19 -16.12 -11.14
CA PHE A 208 3.88 -14.75 -10.78
C PHE A 208 2.70 -14.23 -11.60
N MET A 209 1.54 -14.16 -10.99
CA MET A 209 0.26 -13.84 -11.65
C MET A 209 0.22 -12.49 -12.35
N PHE A 210 1.03 -11.53 -11.92
CA PHE A 210 1.12 -10.21 -12.53
C PHE A 210 2.22 -10.11 -13.59
N GLN A 211 2.71 -11.23 -14.13
CA GLN A 211 3.81 -11.24 -15.12
C GLN A 211 3.46 -10.44 -16.37
N HIS A 212 2.27 -10.64 -16.92
CA HIS A 212 1.78 -9.96 -18.12
C HIS A 212 0.74 -8.86 -17.83
N TYR A 213 0.23 -8.81 -16.60
CA TYR A 213 -0.77 -7.84 -16.21
C TYR A 213 -0.17 -6.45 -15.97
N VAL A 214 -0.66 -5.48 -16.74
CA VAL A 214 -0.27 -4.07 -16.61
C VAL A 214 -1.31 -3.34 -15.75
N LEU A 215 -0.85 -2.75 -14.66
CA LEU A 215 -1.74 -1.93 -13.81
C LEU A 215 -2.35 -0.77 -14.63
N PRO A 216 -3.62 -0.41 -14.41
CA PRO A 216 -4.27 0.73 -15.06
C PRO A 216 -3.38 1.97 -15.02
N LYS A 217 -3.36 2.76 -16.09
CA LYS A 217 -2.56 3.99 -16.13
C LYS A 217 -3.06 4.97 -15.09
N GLN A 218 -2.14 5.56 -14.35
CA GLN A 218 -2.48 6.62 -13.41
C GLN A 218 -2.99 7.84 -14.17
N THR A 219 -4.12 8.39 -13.72
CA THR A 219 -4.63 9.64 -14.28
C THR A 219 -3.72 10.79 -13.86
N VAL A 220 -3.10 11.46 -14.82
CA VAL A 220 -2.30 12.65 -14.53
C VAL A 220 -3.27 13.78 -14.19
N LYS A 221 -3.57 13.94 -12.91
CA LYS A 221 -4.36 15.08 -12.43
C LYS A 221 -3.45 16.29 -12.30
N THR A 222 -3.79 17.36 -12.99
CA THR A 222 -3.13 18.64 -12.74
C THR A 222 -3.40 19.07 -11.31
N PRO A 223 -2.38 19.36 -10.49
CA PRO A 223 -2.58 19.91 -9.17
C PRO A 223 -3.43 21.18 -9.26
N LYS A 224 -4.46 21.24 -8.45
CA LYS A 224 -5.31 22.43 -8.38
C LYS A 224 -4.60 23.48 -7.54
N ALA A 225 -3.92 24.41 -8.18
CA ALA A 225 -3.47 25.66 -7.56
C ALA A 225 -4.56 26.72 -7.73
N LEU A 226 -4.57 27.70 -6.85
CA LEU A 226 -5.44 28.88 -7.01
C LEU A 226 -4.94 29.75 -8.16
N CYS A 227 -5.87 30.39 -8.86
CA CYS A 227 -5.54 31.56 -9.65
C CYS A 227 -5.35 32.77 -8.71
N ARG A 228 -4.72 33.84 -9.22
CA ARG A 228 -4.44 35.07 -8.45
C ARG A 228 -5.71 35.65 -7.83
N GLU A 229 -6.78 35.74 -8.60
CA GLU A 229 -8.06 36.27 -8.13
C GLU A 229 -8.64 35.45 -6.96
N SER A 230 -8.67 34.14 -7.07
CA SER A 230 -9.15 33.26 -5.98
C SER A 230 -8.27 33.35 -4.73
N PHE A 231 -6.95 33.49 -4.91
CA PHE A 231 -6.02 33.69 -3.81
C PHE A 231 -6.31 35.01 -3.08
N GLU A 232 -6.49 36.11 -3.79
CA GLU A 232 -6.80 37.43 -3.23
C GLU A 232 -8.15 37.43 -2.50
N LYS A 233 -9.18 36.79 -3.06
CA LYS A 233 -10.48 36.62 -2.38
C LYS A 233 -10.36 35.86 -1.05
N ILE A 234 -9.52 34.84 -0.97
CA ILE A 234 -9.30 34.11 0.30
C ILE A 234 -8.49 34.96 1.28
N ARG A 235 -7.46 35.67 0.81
CA ARG A 235 -6.65 36.56 1.65
C ARG A 235 -7.50 37.62 2.31
N ASP A 236 -8.38 38.25 1.53
CA ASP A 236 -9.12 39.43 1.93
C ASP A 236 -10.52 39.11 2.49
N VAL A 237 -10.92 37.84 2.54
CA VAL A 237 -12.23 37.42 3.06
C VAL A 237 -12.44 37.89 4.49
N GLU A 238 -13.52 38.63 4.73
CA GLU A 238 -13.91 39.04 6.06
C GLU A 238 -14.47 37.86 6.87
N ILE A 239 -13.88 37.61 8.03
CA ILE A 239 -14.32 36.60 8.98
C ILE A 239 -14.59 37.28 10.31
N ALA A 240 -15.82 37.12 10.79
CA ALA A 240 -16.27 37.75 12.04
C ALA A 240 -15.29 37.41 13.21
N PRO A 241 -14.99 38.41 14.08
CA PRO A 241 -13.97 38.30 15.13
C PRO A 241 -14.15 37.08 16.04
N HIS A 242 -15.37 36.68 16.37
CA HIS A 242 -15.70 35.55 17.24
C HIS A 242 -15.42 34.18 16.57
N ARG A 243 -15.25 34.10 15.25
CA ARG A 243 -14.94 32.88 14.50
C ARG A 243 -13.43 32.60 14.47
N THR A 244 -12.80 32.54 15.61
CA THR A 244 -11.34 32.42 15.78
C THR A 244 -10.74 31.24 15.03
N THR A 245 -11.39 30.07 15.08
CA THR A 245 -10.90 28.87 14.38
C THR A 245 -10.97 29.00 12.85
N HIS A 246 -11.96 29.71 12.30
CA HIS A 246 -12.01 29.98 10.86
C HIS A 246 -10.89 30.92 10.43
N ARG A 247 -10.60 31.94 11.26
CA ARG A 247 -9.47 32.85 11.03
C ARG A 247 -8.14 32.11 11.07
N LEU A 248 -7.95 31.25 12.06
CA LEU A 248 -6.75 30.42 12.15
C LEU A 248 -6.63 29.49 10.93
N ALA A 249 -7.72 28.85 10.48
CA ALA A 249 -7.69 27.96 9.32
C ALA A 249 -7.35 28.73 8.04
N ARG A 250 -7.89 29.94 7.82
CA ARG A 250 -7.50 30.82 6.71
C ARG A 250 -6.01 31.16 6.79
N ASP A 251 -5.54 31.57 7.92
CA ASP A 251 -4.17 32.08 8.10
C ASP A 251 -3.14 30.94 7.96
N LEU A 252 -3.45 29.72 8.46
CA LEU A 252 -2.66 28.53 8.19
C LEU A 252 -2.63 28.15 6.70
N PHE A 253 -3.75 28.31 6.01
CA PHE A 253 -3.81 28.11 4.55
C PHE A 253 -2.95 29.12 3.80
N LEU A 254 -3.03 30.42 4.18
CA LEU A 254 -2.18 31.44 3.61
C LEU A 254 -0.71 31.22 3.92
N PHE A 255 -0.38 30.74 5.14
CA PHE A 255 0.97 30.34 5.47
C PHE A 255 1.49 29.21 4.55
N ALA A 256 0.62 28.25 4.19
CA ALA A 256 0.98 27.25 3.19
C ALA A 256 1.17 27.86 1.79
N CYS A 257 0.40 28.87 1.41
CA CYS A 257 0.58 29.59 0.16
C CYS A 257 1.91 30.37 0.10
N TYR A 258 2.41 30.86 1.23
CA TYR A 258 3.66 31.63 1.30
C TYR A 258 4.91 30.79 1.54
N THR A 259 4.76 29.55 2.03
CA THR A 259 5.90 28.72 2.45
C THR A 259 5.96 27.36 1.80
N GLY A 260 4.85 26.87 1.26
CA GLY A 260 4.72 25.52 0.73
C GLY A 260 4.70 24.41 1.79
N VAL A 261 4.64 24.75 3.08
CA VAL A 261 4.64 23.78 4.18
C VAL A 261 3.41 22.88 4.11
N ALA A 262 3.57 21.56 4.21
CA ALA A 262 2.44 20.63 4.25
C ALA A 262 1.72 20.72 5.61
N TYR A 263 0.43 20.35 5.65
CA TYR A 263 -0.38 20.46 6.87
C TYR A 263 0.26 19.73 8.08
N SER A 264 0.73 18.50 7.88
CA SER A 264 1.37 17.70 8.94
C SER A 264 2.59 18.39 9.54
N ASP A 265 3.29 19.18 8.72
CA ASP A 265 4.49 19.89 9.12
C ASP A 265 4.12 21.23 9.75
N ALA A 266 3.17 21.98 9.15
CA ALA A 266 2.71 23.29 9.65
C ALA A 266 2.19 23.28 11.09
N VAL A 267 1.51 22.19 11.48
CA VAL A 267 0.99 22.04 12.86
C VAL A 267 2.03 21.56 13.87
N THR A 268 3.27 21.32 13.45
CA THR A 268 4.35 20.79 14.30
C THR A 268 5.65 21.57 14.27
N VAL A 269 5.78 22.50 13.32
CA VAL A 269 6.95 23.42 13.32
C VAL A 269 6.94 24.29 14.58
N THR A 270 8.13 24.45 15.16
CA THR A 270 8.39 25.20 16.39
C THR A 270 9.26 26.41 16.09
N ARG A 271 9.52 27.22 17.11
CA ARG A 271 10.45 28.35 17.01
C ARG A 271 11.88 27.91 16.71
N GLU A 272 12.30 26.73 17.15
CA GLU A 272 13.61 26.16 16.83
C GLU A 272 13.82 25.89 15.33
N ASN A 273 12.73 25.81 14.56
CA ASN A 273 12.79 25.69 13.11
C ASN A 273 13.04 27.02 12.40
N LEU A 274 13.00 28.15 13.14
CA LEU A 274 13.29 29.48 12.61
C LEU A 274 14.76 29.81 12.83
N TYR A 275 15.42 30.34 11.80
CA TYR A 275 16.77 30.86 11.92
C TYR A 275 16.95 32.12 11.06
N THR A 276 17.81 33.02 11.50
CA THR A 276 18.17 34.22 10.73
C THR A 276 19.34 33.88 9.82
N GLY A 277 19.18 34.06 8.50
CA GLY A 277 20.24 33.90 7.54
C GLY A 277 21.29 35.01 7.60
N GLU A 278 22.36 34.84 6.84
CA GLU A 278 23.45 35.86 6.72
C GLU A 278 22.95 37.21 6.19
N ASP A 279 21.86 37.18 5.44
CA ASP A 279 21.17 38.36 4.89
C ASP A 279 20.21 39.04 5.89
N GLY A 280 20.23 38.62 7.15
CA GLY A 280 19.36 39.12 8.23
C GLY A 280 17.88 38.78 8.07
N LYS A 281 17.53 37.90 7.09
CA LYS A 281 16.14 37.47 6.87
C LYS A 281 15.83 36.16 7.56
N LEU A 282 14.57 36.01 7.93
CA LEU A 282 14.09 34.79 8.63
C LEU A 282 13.84 33.66 7.64
N TRP A 283 14.30 32.47 8.02
CA TRP A 283 14.13 31.24 7.28
C TRP A 283 13.43 30.22 8.15
N LEU A 284 12.63 29.35 7.51
CA LEU A 284 12.05 28.17 8.12
C LEU A 284 12.76 26.91 7.62
N LYS A 285 13.36 26.14 8.55
CA LYS A 285 14.09 24.90 8.25
C LYS A 285 13.55 23.75 9.10
N TYR A 286 13.07 22.71 8.44
CA TYR A 286 12.44 21.58 9.14
C TYR A 286 12.66 20.26 8.39
N ARG A 287 12.44 19.14 9.08
CA ARG A 287 12.35 17.82 8.47
C ARG A 287 10.88 17.47 8.23
N ARG A 288 10.57 17.02 7.03
CA ARG A 288 9.22 16.64 6.66
C ARG A 288 8.80 15.36 7.35
N LYS A 289 7.67 15.34 8.04
CA LYS A 289 7.11 14.14 8.69
C LYS A 289 6.87 12.95 7.76
N LYS A 290 6.62 13.21 6.46
CA LYS A 290 6.27 12.16 5.50
C LYS A 290 7.48 11.33 5.04
N ASN A 291 8.64 11.95 4.88
CA ASN A 291 9.80 11.33 4.21
C ASN A 291 11.15 11.71 4.82
N GLU A 292 11.15 12.38 5.98
CA GLU A 292 12.33 12.84 6.75
C GLU A 292 13.29 13.75 5.95
N LEU A 293 12.91 14.22 4.77
CA LEU A 293 13.72 15.11 3.97
C LEU A 293 13.74 16.52 4.59
N ARG A 294 14.88 17.17 4.47
CA ARG A 294 15.03 18.57 4.86
C ARG A 294 14.32 19.48 3.87
N ALA A 295 13.59 20.45 4.38
CA ALA A 295 13.02 21.55 3.63
C ALA A 295 13.48 22.86 4.25
N SER A 296 13.82 23.84 3.41
CA SER A 296 14.26 25.15 3.85
C SER A 296 13.65 26.22 2.94
N VAL A 297 12.95 27.17 3.55
CA VAL A 297 12.24 28.24 2.84
C VAL A 297 12.55 29.56 3.49
N LYS A 298 12.98 30.55 2.70
CA LYS A 298 13.09 31.93 3.14
C LYS A 298 11.69 32.51 3.31
N LEU A 299 11.40 33.06 4.48
CA LEU A 299 10.07 33.54 4.80
C LEU A 299 9.80 34.88 4.11
N LEU A 300 8.66 34.95 3.44
CA LEU A 300 8.11 36.21 2.94
C LEU A 300 7.59 37.04 4.12
N PRO A 301 7.54 38.37 3.99
CA PRO A 301 7.04 39.25 5.06
C PRO A 301 5.65 38.87 5.56
N GLU A 302 4.77 38.42 4.68
CA GLU A 302 3.42 37.97 5.02
C GLU A 302 3.44 36.71 5.87
N ALA A 303 4.36 35.77 5.60
CA ALA A 303 4.53 34.57 6.42
C ALA A 303 5.07 34.91 7.82
N VAL A 304 5.99 35.89 7.91
CA VAL A 304 6.51 36.38 9.19
C VAL A 304 5.38 37.06 9.99
N ALA A 305 4.59 37.91 9.38
CA ALA A 305 3.45 38.57 10.02
C ALA A 305 2.42 37.58 10.57
N LEU A 306 2.20 36.43 9.87
CA LEU A 306 1.33 35.37 10.36
C LEU A 306 1.92 34.66 11.58
N ILE A 307 3.25 34.42 11.61
CA ILE A 307 3.93 33.82 12.78
C ILE A 307 3.81 34.78 13.98
N GLU A 308 4.08 36.06 13.79
CA GLU A 308 3.98 37.08 14.84
C GLU A 308 2.56 37.21 15.39
N LYS A 309 1.55 37.19 14.51
CA LYS A 309 0.13 37.23 14.89
C LYS A 309 -0.28 36.11 15.85
N TYR A 310 0.30 34.91 15.69
CA TYR A 310 0.00 33.75 16.51
C TYR A 310 1.09 33.47 17.55
N HIS A 311 1.96 34.44 17.82
CA HIS A 311 2.99 34.29 18.83
C HIS A 311 2.37 34.07 20.21
N ASP A 312 2.88 33.05 20.93
CA ASP A 312 2.40 32.67 22.25
C ASP A 312 3.52 31.91 22.98
N ASP A 313 4.02 32.50 24.06
CA ASP A 313 5.15 31.94 24.82
C ASP A 313 4.81 30.69 25.60
N SER A 314 3.53 30.43 25.84
CA SER A 314 3.06 29.20 26.49
C SER A 314 3.06 27.98 25.56
N ARG A 315 3.39 28.17 24.26
CA ARG A 315 3.33 27.14 23.24
C ARG A 315 4.62 27.07 22.42
N ASP A 316 5.14 25.85 22.21
CA ASP A 316 6.33 25.63 21.41
C ASP A 316 6.07 25.79 19.90
N THR A 317 4.88 25.36 19.42
CA THR A 317 4.52 25.40 18.01
C THR A 317 4.24 26.82 17.53
N LEU A 318 4.57 27.12 16.25
CA LEU A 318 4.34 28.43 15.65
C LEU A 318 2.85 28.81 15.61
N PHE A 319 1.97 27.83 15.43
CA PHE A 319 0.52 28.03 15.33
C PHE A 319 -0.24 27.19 16.32
N PRO A 320 -1.43 27.62 16.78
CA PRO A 320 -2.35 26.77 17.53
C PRO A 320 -2.71 25.50 16.76
N MET A 321 -2.92 24.40 17.50
CA MET A 321 -3.29 23.13 16.90
C MET A 321 -4.74 23.17 16.36
N ILE A 322 -4.91 22.71 15.13
CA ILE A 322 -6.22 22.46 14.52
C ILE A 322 -6.19 21.05 13.93
N HIS A 323 -7.18 20.20 14.22
CA HIS A 323 -7.21 18.83 13.70
C HIS A 323 -7.58 18.81 12.21
N TYR A 324 -6.98 17.90 11.43
CA TYR A 324 -7.15 17.85 9.97
C TYR A 324 -8.62 17.75 9.51
N PRO A 325 -9.50 16.94 10.12
CA PRO A 325 -10.93 16.93 9.76
C PRO A 325 -11.60 18.29 9.93
N SER A 326 -11.28 19.00 11.03
CA SER A 326 -11.77 20.37 11.29
C SER A 326 -11.21 21.35 10.25
N MET A 327 -9.90 21.30 9.98
CA MET A 327 -9.25 22.09 8.93
C MET A 327 -9.95 21.92 7.58
N ARG A 328 -10.24 20.68 7.19
CA ARG A 328 -10.94 20.39 5.94
C ARG A 328 -12.33 21.01 5.87
N ASN A 329 -13.08 21.00 6.98
CA ASN A 329 -14.40 21.62 7.04
C ASN A 329 -14.31 23.16 6.96
N HIS A 330 -13.34 23.77 7.67
CA HIS A 330 -13.12 25.21 7.59
C HIS A 330 -12.70 25.64 6.19
N MET A 331 -11.89 24.85 5.46
CA MET A 331 -11.55 25.14 4.06
C MET A 331 -12.78 25.20 3.16
N LYS A 332 -13.74 24.31 3.33
CA LYS A 332 -15.01 24.35 2.58
C LYS A 332 -15.80 25.62 2.89
N THR A 333 -15.91 25.97 4.16
CA THR A 333 -16.60 27.19 4.59
C THR A 333 -15.90 28.45 4.03
N LEU A 334 -14.56 28.48 4.06
CA LEU A 334 -13.78 29.58 3.49
C LEU A 334 -13.98 29.74 1.99
N ALA A 335 -14.06 28.64 1.23
CA ALA A 335 -14.38 28.70 -0.19
C ALA A 335 -15.72 29.36 -0.45
N VAL A 336 -16.74 29.02 0.34
CA VAL A 336 -18.07 29.64 0.24
C VAL A 336 -18.02 31.12 0.61
N LEU A 337 -17.39 31.47 1.73
CA LEU A 337 -17.27 32.86 2.19
C LEU A 337 -16.50 33.75 1.19
N ALA A 338 -15.46 33.21 0.56
CA ALA A 338 -14.67 33.90 -0.46
C ALA A 338 -15.33 33.90 -1.84
N GLY A 339 -16.47 33.24 -2.02
CA GLY A 339 -17.17 33.16 -3.31
C GLY A 339 -16.38 32.45 -4.40
N ILE A 340 -15.56 31.43 -4.04
CA ILE A 340 -14.77 30.66 -4.99
C ILE A 340 -15.43 29.29 -5.24
N LYS A 341 -15.36 28.80 -6.50
CA LYS A 341 -15.96 27.53 -6.92
C LYS A 341 -15.03 26.34 -6.75
N GLU A 342 -13.75 26.61 -6.55
CA GLU A 342 -12.74 25.58 -6.41
C GLU A 342 -12.91 24.80 -5.10
N ASN A 343 -12.69 23.48 -5.18
CA ASN A 343 -12.67 22.64 -3.97
C ASN A 343 -11.41 22.94 -3.16
N LEU A 344 -11.54 23.79 -2.16
CA LEU A 344 -10.45 24.25 -1.33
C LEU A 344 -10.07 23.18 -0.28
N CYS A 345 -8.80 22.83 -0.24
CA CYS A 345 -8.21 22.05 0.84
C CYS A 345 -6.81 22.62 1.17
N TYR A 346 -6.27 22.30 2.32
CA TYR A 346 -4.97 22.80 2.75
C TYR A 346 -3.86 22.60 1.70
N HIS A 347 -3.88 21.46 1.02
CA HIS A 347 -2.86 21.11 0.04
C HIS A 347 -2.88 22.01 -1.21
N VAL A 348 -4.03 22.63 -1.52
CA VAL A 348 -4.14 23.65 -2.57
C VAL A 348 -3.23 24.85 -2.26
N GLY A 349 -3.08 25.25 -0.98
CA GLY A 349 -2.15 26.31 -0.59
C GLY A 349 -0.70 25.97 -0.96
N ARG A 350 -0.27 24.75 -0.68
CA ARG A 350 1.07 24.28 -1.08
C ARG A 350 1.24 24.20 -2.61
N HIS A 351 0.18 23.84 -3.35
CA HIS A 351 0.19 23.88 -4.80
C HIS A 351 0.30 25.32 -5.33
N SER A 352 -0.39 26.25 -4.68
CA SER A 352 -0.34 27.68 -5.03
C SER A 352 1.04 28.28 -4.73
N PHE A 353 1.72 27.87 -3.66
CA PHE A 353 3.12 28.24 -3.44
C PHE A 353 4.00 27.81 -4.61
N ALA A 354 3.89 26.54 -5.03
CA ALA A 354 4.72 26.02 -6.09
C ALA A 354 4.48 26.69 -7.45
N SER A 355 3.25 27.06 -7.77
CA SER A 355 2.88 27.66 -9.06
C SER A 355 2.81 29.16 -9.01
N LEU A 356 1.84 29.72 -8.26
CA LEU A 356 1.52 31.16 -8.23
C LEU A 356 2.62 32.00 -7.59
N VAL A 357 3.23 31.49 -6.49
CA VAL A 357 4.18 32.28 -5.71
C VAL A 357 5.62 32.11 -6.22
N THR A 358 6.01 30.90 -6.64
CA THR A 358 7.39 30.64 -7.01
C THR A 358 7.62 30.50 -8.51
N LEU A 359 6.89 29.64 -9.24
CA LEU A 359 7.09 29.45 -10.68
C LEU A 359 6.75 30.72 -11.48
N GLU A 360 5.66 31.43 -11.16
CA GLU A 360 5.32 32.71 -11.81
C GLU A 360 6.38 33.78 -11.55
N ALA A 361 7.03 33.75 -10.37
CA ALA A 361 8.15 34.62 -10.04
C ALA A 361 9.49 34.19 -10.69
N GLY A 362 9.50 33.14 -11.48
CA GLY A 362 10.68 32.66 -12.20
C GLY A 362 11.65 31.82 -11.35
N VAL A 363 11.25 31.32 -10.18
CA VAL A 363 12.11 30.44 -9.38
C VAL A 363 12.31 29.10 -10.12
N PRO A 364 13.55 28.61 -10.27
CA PRO A 364 13.82 27.32 -10.90
C PRO A 364 13.11 26.16 -10.21
N ILE A 365 12.67 25.16 -10.99
CA ILE A 365 11.89 24.04 -10.48
C ILE A 365 12.66 23.17 -9.50
N GLU A 366 13.98 23.06 -9.66
CA GLU A 366 14.91 22.37 -8.76
C GLU A 366 14.91 23.03 -7.38
N THR A 367 14.96 24.37 -7.37
CA THR A 367 14.89 25.16 -6.14
C THR A 367 13.55 24.96 -5.44
N ILE A 368 12.44 24.99 -6.20
CA ILE A 368 11.10 24.74 -5.66
C ILE A 368 11.00 23.30 -5.10
N SER A 369 11.56 22.33 -5.81
CA SER A 369 11.60 20.92 -5.35
C SER A 369 12.32 20.79 -4.01
N SER A 370 13.44 21.49 -3.85
CA SER A 370 14.20 21.55 -2.59
C SER A 370 13.41 22.26 -1.48
N MET A 371 12.82 23.43 -1.75
CA MET A 371 11.97 24.16 -0.79
C MET A 371 10.80 23.27 -0.30
N LEU A 372 10.19 22.52 -1.19
CA LEU A 372 9.09 21.61 -0.88
C LEU A 372 9.53 20.31 -0.21
N GLY A 373 10.83 19.97 -0.20
CA GLY A 373 11.34 18.70 0.31
C GLY A 373 10.79 17.51 -0.46
N HIS A 374 10.79 17.56 -1.80
CA HIS A 374 10.42 16.44 -2.65
C HIS A 374 11.64 15.52 -2.88
N SER A 375 11.45 14.21 -2.73
CA SER A 375 12.48 13.21 -3.03
C SER A 375 12.72 12.97 -4.52
N ASN A 376 11.73 13.36 -5.35
CA ASN A 376 11.76 13.21 -6.80
C ASN A 376 11.22 14.50 -7.44
N ILE A 377 12.01 15.08 -8.32
CA ILE A 377 11.66 16.30 -9.05
C ILE A 377 10.38 16.14 -9.90
N GLN A 378 10.09 14.92 -10.36
CA GLN A 378 8.85 14.63 -11.09
C GLN A 378 7.59 15.04 -10.29
N THR A 379 7.65 14.98 -8.95
CA THR A 379 6.58 15.45 -8.09
C THR A 379 6.36 16.97 -8.21
N THR A 380 7.41 17.73 -8.57
CA THR A 380 7.36 19.16 -8.76
C THR A 380 7.02 19.51 -10.20
N GLN A 381 7.45 18.70 -11.17
CA GLN A 381 7.19 18.91 -12.61
C GLN A 381 5.69 18.94 -12.96
N VAL A 382 4.83 18.35 -12.13
CA VAL A 382 3.37 18.46 -12.32
C VAL A 382 2.85 19.91 -12.25
N TYR A 383 3.62 20.82 -11.65
CA TYR A 383 3.31 22.26 -11.60
C TYR A 383 3.89 23.03 -12.81
N ALA A 384 4.90 22.51 -13.47
CA ALA A 384 5.63 23.17 -14.53
C ALA A 384 4.85 23.14 -15.86
N ARG A 385 3.74 23.88 -15.92
CA ARG A 385 3.10 24.24 -17.19
C ARG A 385 3.73 25.53 -17.69
N VAL A 386 4.58 25.42 -18.69
CA VAL A 386 5.11 26.60 -19.39
C VAL A 386 3.93 27.26 -20.10
N THR A 387 3.53 28.44 -19.63
CA THR A 387 2.54 29.27 -20.33
C THR A 387 3.21 29.96 -21.52
N PRO A 388 2.47 30.28 -22.60
CA PRO A 388 3.03 31.08 -23.71
C PRO A 388 3.69 32.35 -23.22
N LYS A 389 3.09 33.04 -22.24
CA LYS A 389 3.65 34.27 -21.63
C LYS A 389 5.02 33.98 -21.01
N LYS A 390 5.15 32.93 -20.22
CA LYS A 390 6.43 32.55 -19.59
C LYS A 390 7.49 32.21 -20.64
N LEU A 391 7.10 31.50 -21.72
CA LEU A 391 8.00 31.21 -22.82
C LEU A 391 8.56 32.49 -23.46
N PHE A 392 7.69 33.47 -23.74
CA PHE A 392 8.13 34.78 -24.27
C PHE A 392 9.06 35.53 -23.34
N GLU A 393 8.71 35.62 -22.05
CA GLU A 393 9.55 36.25 -21.03
C GLU A 393 10.93 35.62 -20.89
N ASP A 394 11.00 34.29 -20.93
CA ASP A 394 12.28 33.55 -20.83
C ASP A 394 13.10 33.74 -22.11
N MET A 395 12.46 33.76 -23.30
CA MET A 395 13.15 34.07 -24.58
C MET A 395 13.67 35.48 -24.61
N ASP A 396 12.90 36.48 -24.12
CA ASP A 396 13.37 37.85 -24.02
C ASP A 396 14.58 38.01 -23.07
N ARG A 397 14.57 37.25 -21.95
CA ARG A 397 15.75 37.19 -21.06
C ARG A 397 16.96 36.56 -21.73
N LEU A 398 16.73 35.49 -22.48
CA LEU A 398 17.81 34.85 -23.24
C LEU A 398 18.40 35.81 -24.27
N ILE A 399 17.58 36.48 -25.06
CA ILE A 399 18.00 37.45 -26.06
C ILE A 399 18.81 38.59 -25.40
N LYS A 400 18.36 39.10 -24.26
CA LYS A 400 19.11 40.13 -23.51
C LYS A 400 20.44 39.61 -22.99
N ALA A 401 20.46 38.39 -22.45
CA ALA A 401 21.69 37.80 -21.92
C ALA A 401 22.71 37.39 -23.01
N THR A 402 22.25 37.11 -24.22
CA THR A 402 23.08 36.68 -25.34
C THR A 402 23.37 37.82 -26.35
N GLY A 403 22.75 39.01 -26.17
CA GLY A 403 22.91 40.16 -27.06
C GLY A 403 24.35 40.63 -27.24
N ASP A 404 25.23 40.37 -26.26
CA ASP A 404 26.68 40.66 -26.32
C ASP A 404 27.52 39.46 -26.83
N LEU A 405 26.91 38.28 -27.00
CA LEU A 405 27.56 37.11 -27.61
C LEU A 405 27.52 37.26 -29.13
N LYS A 406 28.59 37.86 -29.71
CA LYS A 406 28.85 37.81 -31.14
C LYS A 406 29.13 36.32 -31.49
N LEU A 407 28.10 35.60 -31.92
CA LEU A 407 28.28 34.33 -32.60
C LEU A 407 29.07 34.64 -33.90
N VAL A 408 30.32 34.28 -33.93
CA VAL A 408 31.11 34.25 -35.17
C VAL A 408 30.57 33.07 -35.97
N LEU A 409 29.77 33.39 -37.00
CA LEU A 409 29.32 32.41 -38.01
C LEU A 409 30.45 32.09 -38.94
#